data_c01ab0bf777ec15fe572082f98b424de
#
_entry.id   c01ab0bf777ec15fe572082f98b424de
#
_cell.length_a   1.000
_cell.length_b   1.000
_cell.length_c   1.000
_cell.angle_alpha   90.00
_cell.angle_beta   90.00
_cell.angle_gamma   90.00
#
_symmetry.space_group_name_H-M   'P 1'
#
loop_
_entity.id
_entity.type
_entity.pdbx_description
1 polymer ?
#
loop_
_entity_poly.entity_id
_entity_poly.type
_entity_poly.pdbx_seq_one_letter_code
_entity_poly.pdbx_strand_id
1 'polypeptide(L)'
;MNASLSSPRPWVAFDLDGTLTRRETLPFFLREALGTPRFLGVVARSLPELGAYGLGRMRNDAVKEIVLRRSLGGCALAGLRPVATHFAERILPHLLSGPVWARAQEHRARGHGLVLVTATLALYAEPWAAAAGFDAAIATELELDGEGRITGRLRGANCFGPEKVRRLQDFLRGQPLLWAYGNSRGDAEMLDLAARPVWIGPPQHRGQKLPPLVSTD
;
A
#
# COMPACT_ATOMS: atom_id res chain seq x y z
N MET A 1 2.90 -43.45 4.31
CA MET A 1 3.56 -42.16 3.98
C MET A 1 2.69 -41.07 4.53
N ASN A 2 3.00 -40.56 5.74
CA ASN A 2 2.28 -39.44 6.36
C ASN A 2 2.75 -38.16 5.68
N ALA A 3 1.91 -37.55 4.83
CA ALA A 3 2.06 -36.16 4.47
C ALA A 3 1.93 -35.36 5.77
N SER A 4 3.03 -34.84 6.27
CA SER A 4 3.06 -33.89 7.37
C SER A 4 2.18 -32.71 6.95
N LEU A 5 0.99 -32.60 7.54
CA LEU A 5 0.15 -31.41 7.46
C LEU A 5 0.93 -30.32 8.18
N SER A 6 1.76 -29.59 7.42
CA SER A 6 2.36 -28.36 7.96
C SER A 6 1.21 -27.47 8.41
N SER A 7 1.20 -27.08 9.67
CA SER A 7 0.22 -26.13 10.21
C SER A 7 0.13 -24.93 9.26
N PRO A 8 -1.09 -24.45 8.96
CA PRO A 8 -1.24 -23.32 8.05
C PRO A 8 -0.42 -22.14 8.56
N ARG A 9 0.45 -21.61 7.69
CA ARG A 9 1.30 -20.45 8.00
C ARG A 9 0.41 -19.26 8.36
N PRO A 10 0.54 -18.65 9.53
CA PRO A 10 -0.29 -17.51 9.90
C PRO A 10 0.07 -16.28 9.05
N TRP A 11 -0.96 -15.58 8.53
CA TRP A 11 -0.78 -14.40 7.71
C TRP A 11 -0.84 -13.10 8.51
N VAL A 12 -0.06 -12.13 8.06
CA VAL A 12 0.00 -10.76 8.61
C VAL A 12 -0.13 -9.77 7.47
N ALA A 13 -1.14 -8.91 7.55
CA ALA A 13 -1.38 -7.86 6.57
C ALA A 13 -0.82 -6.51 7.05
N PHE A 14 -0.18 -5.79 6.15
CA PHE A 14 0.29 -4.43 6.38
C PHE A 14 -0.25 -3.49 5.32
N ASP A 15 -0.79 -2.36 5.74
CA ASP A 15 -0.92 -1.21 4.86
C ASP A 15 0.43 -0.51 4.68
N LEU A 16 0.58 0.29 3.60
CA LEU A 16 1.82 0.99 3.29
C LEU A 16 1.82 2.43 3.81
N ASP A 17 0.95 3.26 3.24
CA ASP A 17 0.96 4.70 3.39
C ASP A 17 0.47 5.15 4.77
N GLY A 18 1.35 5.77 5.57
CA GLY A 18 1.05 6.13 6.95
C GLY A 18 1.08 4.95 7.94
N THR A 19 1.38 3.74 7.48
CA THR A 19 1.55 2.53 8.29
C THR A 19 3.00 2.07 8.26
N LEU A 20 3.43 1.31 7.25
CA LEU A 20 4.84 0.95 7.04
C LEU A 20 5.69 2.18 6.72
N THR A 21 5.13 3.17 6.05
CA THR A 21 5.76 4.47 5.84
C THR A 21 5.19 5.53 6.79
N ARG A 22 5.97 6.58 7.04
CA ARG A 22 5.54 7.73 7.87
C ARG A 22 4.70 8.74 7.12
N ARG A 23 4.57 8.60 5.81
CA ARG A 23 3.92 9.55 4.89
C ARG A 23 3.33 8.82 3.70
N GLU A 24 2.39 9.47 3.03
CA GLU A 24 1.87 9.06 1.73
C GLU A 24 3.01 8.98 0.69
N THR A 25 3.10 7.86 -0.03
CA THR A 25 4.20 7.62 -0.99
C THR A 25 3.91 8.17 -2.39
N LEU A 26 2.64 8.26 -2.79
CA LEU A 26 2.24 8.72 -4.13
C LEU A 26 2.80 10.10 -4.49
N PRO A 27 2.77 11.14 -3.63
CA PRO A 27 3.36 12.44 -3.97
C PRO A 27 4.87 12.38 -4.26
N PHE A 28 5.60 11.54 -3.52
CA PHE A 28 7.04 11.35 -3.74
C PHE A 28 7.31 10.64 -5.07
N PHE A 29 6.52 9.59 -5.37
CA PHE A 29 6.61 8.91 -6.65
C PHE A 29 6.30 9.82 -7.83
N LEU A 30 5.22 10.62 -7.75
CA LEU A 30 4.87 11.55 -8.83
C LEU A 30 5.94 12.63 -9.03
N ARG A 31 6.56 13.11 -7.96
CA ARG A 31 7.67 14.07 -8.06
C ARG A 31 8.89 13.45 -8.75
N GLU A 32 9.19 12.18 -8.46
CA GLU A 32 10.27 11.44 -9.12
C GLU A 32 9.98 11.23 -10.61
N ALA A 33 8.76 10.81 -10.93
CA ALA A 33 8.35 10.53 -12.30
C ALA A 33 8.26 11.77 -13.21
N LEU A 34 7.87 12.92 -12.65
CA LEU A 34 7.58 14.14 -13.42
C LEU A 34 8.68 15.20 -13.33
N GLY A 35 9.53 15.11 -12.33
CA GLY A 35 10.37 16.23 -11.89
C GLY A 35 9.57 17.31 -11.14
N THR A 36 10.29 18.08 -10.30
CA THR A 36 9.65 19.03 -9.38
C THR A 36 8.75 20.07 -10.06
N PRO A 37 9.13 20.73 -11.19
CA PRO A 37 8.28 21.77 -11.78
C PRO A 37 6.93 21.24 -12.28
N ARG A 38 6.94 20.09 -12.98
CA ARG A 38 5.70 19.47 -13.50
C ARG A 38 4.83 18.96 -12.37
N PHE A 39 5.43 18.34 -11.34
CA PHE A 39 4.73 17.89 -10.14
C PHE A 39 3.99 19.06 -9.46
N LEU A 40 4.66 20.19 -9.22
CA LEU A 40 4.04 21.37 -8.61
C LEU A 40 2.88 21.91 -9.46
N GLY A 41 3.03 21.90 -10.80
CA GLY A 41 1.95 22.26 -11.71
C GLY A 41 0.73 21.32 -11.63
N VAL A 42 0.94 20.02 -11.41
CA VAL A 42 -0.15 19.04 -11.18
C VAL A 42 -0.83 19.34 -9.84
N VAL A 43 -0.05 19.52 -8.78
CA VAL A 43 -0.60 19.84 -7.44
C VAL A 43 -1.44 21.10 -7.49
N ALA A 44 -0.91 22.20 -8.05
CA ALA A 44 -1.63 23.48 -8.15
C ALA A 44 -2.97 23.32 -8.88
N ARG A 45 -3.01 22.60 -10.01
CA ARG A 45 -4.23 22.34 -10.76
C ARG A 45 -5.21 21.39 -10.07
N SER A 46 -4.74 20.63 -9.07
CA SER A 46 -5.57 19.65 -8.33
C SER A 46 -6.01 20.19 -6.97
N LEU A 47 -5.64 21.39 -6.58
CA LEU A 47 -6.03 21.98 -5.29
C LEU A 47 -7.54 21.99 -5.02
N PRO A 48 -8.42 22.34 -6.00
CA PRO A 48 -9.86 22.32 -5.75
C PRO A 48 -10.38 20.93 -5.37
N GLU A 49 -9.95 19.90 -6.10
CA GLU A 49 -10.39 18.52 -5.86
C GLU A 49 -9.77 17.94 -4.58
N LEU A 50 -8.50 18.27 -4.30
CA LEU A 50 -7.85 17.89 -3.03
C LEU A 50 -8.55 18.55 -1.85
N GLY A 51 -8.95 19.82 -1.97
CA GLY A 51 -9.75 20.52 -0.98
C GLY A 51 -11.12 19.90 -0.79
N ALA A 52 -11.82 19.57 -1.87
CA ALA A 52 -13.11 18.89 -1.82
C ALA A 52 -13.02 17.51 -1.15
N TYR A 53 -11.94 16.76 -1.42
CA TYR A 53 -11.65 15.50 -0.75
C TYR A 53 -11.39 15.70 0.75
N GLY A 54 -10.56 16.66 1.13
CA GLY A 54 -10.28 16.98 2.54
C GLY A 54 -11.52 17.40 3.33
N LEU A 55 -12.52 17.99 2.66
CA LEU A 55 -13.82 18.34 3.23
C LEU A 55 -14.85 17.19 3.18
N GLY A 56 -14.47 15.99 2.75
CA GLY A 56 -15.34 14.84 2.62
C GLY A 56 -16.39 14.94 1.48
N ARG A 57 -16.24 15.91 0.57
CA ARG A 57 -17.16 16.15 -0.56
C ARG A 57 -16.80 15.37 -1.81
N MET A 58 -15.65 14.71 -1.83
CA MET A 58 -15.16 13.90 -2.94
C MET A 58 -14.66 12.56 -2.43
N ARG A 59 -14.86 11.49 -3.20
CA ARG A 59 -14.36 10.15 -2.87
C ARG A 59 -12.86 10.03 -3.15
N ASN A 60 -12.19 9.15 -2.40
CA ASN A 60 -10.76 8.89 -2.54
C ASN A 60 -10.36 8.44 -3.96
N ASP A 61 -11.13 7.52 -4.56
CA ASP A 61 -10.90 7.02 -5.91
C ASP A 61 -11.03 8.14 -6.97
N ALA A 62 -12.05 9.00 -6.85
CA ALA A 62 -12.29 10.08 -7.78
C ALA A 62 -11.17 11.12 -7.79
N VAL A 63 -10.72 11.59 -6.64
CA VAL A 63 -9.59 12.54 -6.56
C VAL A 63 -8.30 11.91 -7.05
N LYS A 64 -8.08 10.64 -6.74
CA LYS A 64 -6.91 9.88 -7.21
C LYS A 64 -6.87 9.82 -8.73
N GLU A 65 -7.97 9.45 -9.41
CA GLU A 65 -8.04 9.39 -10.87
C GLU A 65 -7.80 10.76 -11.53
N ILE A 66 -8.31 11.84 -10.94
CA ILE A 66 -8.04 13.18 -11.44
C ILE A 66 -6.55 13.51 -11.39
N VAL A 67 -5.91 13.24 -10.24
CA VAL A 67 -4.47 13.46 -10.06
C VAL A 67 -3.66 12.59 -11.04
N LEU A 68 -4.01 11.30 -11.16
CA LEU A 68 -3.32 10.37 -12.06
C LEU A 68 -3.47 10.78 -13.53
N ARG A 69 -4.65 11.23 -13.95
CA ARG A 69 -4.88 11.72 -15.32
C ARG A 69 -4.04 12.95 -15.61
N ARG A 70 -3.95 13.90 -14.67
CA ARG A 70 -3.16 15.13 -14.81
C ARG A 70 -1.65 14.90 -14.76
N SER A 71 -1.21 13.82 -14.11
CA SER A 71 0.21 13.52 -13.89
C SER A 71 0.75 12.48 -14.88
N LEU A 72 0.12 11.32 -14.95
CA LEU A 72 0.61 10.16 -15.69
C LEU A 72 -0.22 9.83 -16.94
N GLY A 73 -1.37 10.51 -17.15
CA GLY A 73 -2.23 10.28 -18.31
C GLY A 73 -1.47 10.42 -19.63
N GLY A 74 -1.60 9.43 -20.53
CA GLY A 74 -0.89 9.34 -21.79
C GLY A 74 0.54 8.84 -21.73
N CYS A 75 1.12 8.66 -20.53
CA CYS A 75 2.47 8.08 -20.38
C CYS A 75 2.45 6.59 -20.71
N ALA A 76 3.42 6.11 -21.47
CA ALA A 76 3.63 4.69 -21.66
C ALA A 76 4.06 4.03 -20.34
N LEU A 77 3.36 2.98 -19.90
CA LEU A 77 3.69 2.26 -18.66
C LEU A 77 5.12 1.73 -18.68
N ALA A 78 5.57 1.23 -19.83
CA ALA A 78 6.93 0.70 -20.01
C ALA A 78 8.00 1.73 -19.64
N GLY A 79 7.81 3.00 -19.98
CA GLY A 79 8.74 4.09 -19.64
C GLY A 79 8.75 4.45 -18.15
N LEU A 80 7.66 4.18 -17.42
CA LEU A 80 7.58 4.45 -15.98
C LEU A 80 8.09 3.30 -15.11
N ARG A 81 8.19 2.08 -15.63
CA ARG A 81 8.69 0.93 -14.86
C ARG A 81 10.09 1.15 -14.27
N PRO A 82 11.10 1.64 -15.02
CA PRO A 82 12.41 1.92 -14.45
C PRO A 82 12.37 2.96 -13.33
N VAL A 83 11.54 4.00 -13.47
CA VAL A 83 11.34 5.04 -12.45
C VAL A 83 10.69 4.44 -11.20
N ALA A 84 9.70 3.57 -11.38
CA ALA A 84 9.01 2.89 -10.28
C ALA A 84 9.95 1.93 -9.53
N THR A 85 10.80 1.19 -10.24
CA THR A 85 11.82 0.33 -9.64
C THR A 85 12.84 1.17 -8.86
N HIS A 86 13.36 2.24 -9.46
CA HIS A 86 14.27 3.17 -8.76
C HIS A 86 13.61 3.75 -7.49
N PHE A 87 12.36 4.20 -7.58
CA PHE A 87 11.61 4.71 -6.44
C PHE A 87 11.47 3.65 -5.33
N ALA A 88 11.07 2.43 -5.71
CA ALA A 88 10.88 1.31 -4.79
C ALA A 88 12.19 0.94 -4.06
N GLU A 89 13.32 0.93 -4.76
CA GLU A 89 14.59 0.49 -4.21
C GLU A 89 15.37 1.59 -3.49
N ARG A 90 15.27 2.83 -3.94
CA ARG A 90 16.13 3.93 -3.47
C ARG A 90 15.45 5.00 -2.66
N ILE A 91 14.15 5.25 -2.90
CA ILE A 91 13.44 6.37 -2.25
C ILE A 91 12.52 5.86 -1.16
N LEU A 92 11.68 4.88 -1.45
CA LEU A 92 10.67 4.36 -0.52
C LEU A 92 11.30 3.85 0.80
N PRO A 93 12.45 3.16 0.83
CA PRO A 93 13.08 2.74 2.09
C PRO A 93 13.36 3.88 3.07
N HIS A 94 13.64 5.09 2.59
CA HIS A 94 13.85 6.27 3.44
C HIS A 94 12.57 6.83 4.05
N LEU A 95 11.41 6.43 3.54
CA LEU A 95 10.09 6.82 4.06
C LEU A 95 9.58 5.90 5.16
N LEU A 96 10.22 4.74 5.37
CA LEU A 96 9.76 3.72 6.31
C LEU A 96 9.71 4.23 7.76
N SER A 97 8.73 3.76 8.49
CA SER A 97 8.63 3.87 9.94
C SER A 97 9.49 2.79 10.57
N GLY A 98 10.61 3.16 11.18
CA GLY A 98 11.53 2.20 11.80
C GLY A 98 10.85 1.18 12.73
N PRO A 99 10.00 1.61 13.68
CA PRO A 99 9.31 0.67 14.59
C PRO A 99 8.37 -0.31 13.87
N VAL A 100 7.59 0.17 12.89
CA VAL A 100 6.64 -0.69 12.16
C VAL A 100 7.40 -1.62 11.20
N TRP A 101 8.46 -1.12 10.57
CA TRP A 101 9.35 -1.94 9.75
C TRP A 101 10.03 -3.05 10.57
N ALA A 102 10.57 -2.72 11.74
CA ALA A 102 11.13 -3.73 12.65
C ALA A 102 10.11 -4.79 13.03
N ARG A 103 8.84 -4.41 13.26
CA ARG A 103 7.75 -5.33 13.53
C ARG A 103 7.48 -6.27 12.34
N ALA A 104 7.51 -5.77 11.10
CA ALA A 104 7.36 -6.63 9.92
C ALA A 104 8.50 -7.67 9.84
N GLN A 105 9.74 -7.25 10.13
CA GLN A 105 10.88 -8.18 10.18
C GLN A 105 10.75 -9.19 11.31
N GLU A 106 10.22 -8.80 12.47
CA GLU A 106 9.96 -9.71 13.59
C GLU A 106 8.92 -10.79 13.22
N HIS A 107 7.84 -10.42 12.55
CA HIS A 107 6.87 -11.37 12.01
C HIS A 107 7.52 -12.34 11.03
N ARG A 108 8.33 -11.83 10.11
CA ARG A 108 9.06 -12.65 9.14
C ARG A 108 9.99 -13.66 9.84
N ALA A 109 10.74 -13.21 10.85
CA ALA A 109 11.64 -14.07 11.62
C ALA A 109 10.90 -15.20 12.36
N ARG A 110 9.63 -15.01 12.69
CA ARG A 110 8.75 -16.02 13.26
C ARG A 110 8.09 -16.95 12.22
N GLY A 111 8.42 -16.81 10.94
CA GLY A 111 7.86 -17.63 9.88
C GLY A 111 6.45 -17.22 9.42
N HIS A 112 5.93 -16.08 9.85
CA HIS A 112 4.62 -15.59 9.39
C HIS A 112 4.65 -15.20 7.90
N GLY A 113 3.54 -15.42 7.19
CA GLY A 113 3.31 -14.89 5.85
C GLY A 113 3.05 -13.39 5.90
N LEU A 114 3.75 -12.62 5.08
CA LEU A 114 3.57 -11.17 5.02
C LEU A 114 2.85 -10.79 3.73
N VAL A 115 1.74 -10.07 3.83
CA VAL A 115 1.02 -9.52 2.68
C VAL A 115 0.90 -8.01 2.82
N LEU A 116 1.34 -7.29 1.78
CA LEU A 116 1.10 -5.85 1.65
C LEU A 116 -0.30 -5.64 1.07
N VAL A 117 -1.13 -4.80 1.71
CA VAL A 117 -2.50 -4.49 1.24
C VAL A 117 -2.68 -2.98 1.23
N THR A 118 -2.60 -2.36 0.08
CA THR A 118 -2.49 -0.90 0.00
C THR A 118 -3.31 -0.27 -1.12
N ALA A 119 -3.85 0.91 -0.86
CA ALA A 119 -4.47 1.74 -1.89
C ALA A 119 -3.46 2.35 -2.87
N THR A 120 -2.17 2.27 -2.58
CA THR A 120 -1.13 2.85 -3.45
C THR A 120 -0.98 2.08 -4.76
N LEU A 121 -0.20 2.62 -5.72
CA LEU A 121 -0.08 2.02 -7.06
C LEU A 121 0.76 0.74 -7.05
N ALA A 122 0.22 -0.33 -7.62
CA ALA A 122 0.91 -1.61 -7.84
C ALA A 122 2.25 -1.42 -8.55
N LEU A 123 2.32 -0.43 -9.44
CA LEU A 123 3.49 -0.08 -10.24
C LEU A 123 4.81 0.01 -9.43
N TYR A 124 4.77 0.52 -8.20
CA TYR A 124 5.95 0.59 -7.33
C TYR A 124 5.78 -0.18 -6.00
N ALA A 125 4.54 -0.45 -5.58
CA ALA A 125 4.29 -1.20 -4.36
C ALA A 125 4.69 -2.68 -4.48
N GLU A 126 4.41 -3.31 -5.63
CA GLU A 126 4.77 -4.70 -5.89
C GLU A 126 6.29 -4.92 -5.93
N PRO A 127 7.09 -4.18 -6.74
CA PRO A 127 8.54 -4.37 -6.73
C PRO A 127 9.17 -4.07 -5.37
N TRP A 128 8.65 -3.07 -4.64
CA TRP A 128 9.10 -2.81 -3.28
C TRP A 128 8.79 -3.98 -2.33
N ALA A 129 7.56 -4.48 -2.33
CA ALA A 129 7.14 -5.57 -1.46
C ALA A 129 7.99 -6.84 -1.70
N ALA A 130 8.24 -7.18 -2.97
CA ALA A 130 9.09 -8.30 -3.34
C ALA A 130 10.52 -8.14 -2.81
N ALA A 131 11.14 -6.97 -3.02
CA ALA A 131 12.48 -6.66 -2.51
C ALA A 131 12.53 -6.62 -0.97
N ALA A 132 11.45 -6.17 -0.31
CA ALA A 132 11.31 -6.10 1.14
C ALA A 132 11.04 -7.47 1.79
N GLY A 133 10.79 -8.51 0.99
CA GLY A 133 10.55 -9.88 1.45
C GLY A 133 9.12 -10.14 1.92
N PHE A 134 8.15 -9.43 1.36
CA PHE A 134 6.74 -9.79 1.45
C PHE A 134 6.43 -10.94 0.50
N ASP A 135 5.54 -11.82 0.91
CA ASP A 135 5.12 -12.98 0.09
C ASP A 135 4.13 -12.57 -0.99
N ALA A 136 3.39 -11.49 -0.78
CA ALA A 136 2.44 -10.93 -1.75
C ALA A 136 2.22 -9.43 -1.55
N ALA A 137 1.75 -8.78 -2.62
CA ALA A 137 1.25 -7.40 -2.58
C ALA A 137 -0.13 -7.33 -3.27
N ILE A 138 -1.08 -6.70 -2.59
CA ILE A 138 -2.42 -6.41 -3.07
C ILE A 138 -2.52 -4.88 -3.13
N ALA A 139 -2.47 -4.33 -4.33
CA ALA A 139 -2.36 -2.89 -4.54
C ALA A 139 -3.33 -2.39 -5.62
N THR A 140 -3.39 -1.08 -5.81
CA THR A 140 -4.27 -0.48 -6.82
C THR A 140 -3.59 -0.46 -8.19
N GLU A 141 -4.28 -0.96 -9.21
CA GLU A 141 -3.78 -1.04 -10.55
C GLU A 141 -4.22 0.15 -11.41
N LEU A 142 -3.36 0.51 -12.37
CA LEU A 142 -3.66 1.55 -13.37
C LEU A 142 -4.34 0.92 -14.59
N GLU A 143 -5.37 1.59 -15.11
CA GLU A 143 -5.95 1.26 -16.39
C GLU A 143 -5.05 1.73 -17.54
N LEU A 144 -4.88 0.85 -18.53
CA LEU A 144 -4.11 1.14 -19.74
C LEU A 144 -5.03 1.13 -20.97
N ASP A 145 -4.71 1.93 -21.96
CA ASP A 145 -5.32 1.87 -23.27
C ASP A 145 -4.71 0.74 -24.14
N GLY A 146 -5.20 0.59 -25.38
CA GLY A 146 -4.74 -0.43 -26.31
C GLY A 146 -3.27 -0.30 -26.75
N GLU A 147 -2.63 0.84 -26.47
CA GLU A 147 -1.22 1.10 -26.76
C GLU A 147 -0.31 0.97 -25.52
N GLY A 148 -0.87 0.54 -24.38
CA GLY A 148 -0.15 0.40 -23.12
C GLY A 148 0.16 1.73 -22.43
N ARG A 149 -0.62 2.78 -22.73
CA ARG A 149 -0.54 4.08 -22.08
C ARG A 149 -1.53 4.17 -20.93
N ILE A 150 -1.15 4.87 -19.88
CA ILE A 150 -1.98 5.09 -18.70
C ILE A 150 -3.13 6.04 -19.07
N THR A 151 -4.37 5.60 -18.84
CA THR A 151 -5.56 6.43 -19.09
C THR A 151 -5.78 7.49 -17.98
N GLY A 152 -5.17 7.29 -16.83
CA GLY A 152 -5.41 8.06 -15.60
C GLY A 152 -6.56 7.51 -14.77
N ARG A 153 -7.20 6.42 -15.19
CA ARG A 153 -8.21 5.68 -14.43
C ARG A 153 -7.59 4.50 -13.70
N LEU A 154 -8.35 3.94 -12.76
CA LEU A 154 -7.96 2.72 -12.07
C LEU A 154 -8.50 1.50 -12.83
N ARG A 155 -7.73 0.43 -12.88
CA ARG A 155 -8.20 -0.87 -13.36
C ARG A 155 -8.99 -1.56 -12.23
N GLY A 156 -10.30 -1.45 -12.29
CA GLY A 156 -11.18 -1.90 -11.24
C GLY A 156 -11.26 -0.92 -10.06
N ALA A 157 -11.61 -1.41 -8.89
CA ALA A 157 -11.78 -0.57 -7.70
C ALA A 157 -10.44 -0.21 -7.05
N ASN A 158 -10.38 0.96 -6.40
CA ASN A 158 -9.27 1.33 -5.53
C ASN A 158 -9.17 0.33 -4.36
N CYS A 159 -7.97 -0.18 -4.07
CA CYS A 159 -7.74 -1.10 -2.95
C CYS A 159 -7.85 -0.35 -1.61
N PHE A 160 -9.05 0.03 -1.23
CA PHE A 160 -9.40 0.88 -0.09
C PHE A 160 -10.69 0.39 0.57
N GLY A 161 -10.74 0.39 1.91
CA GLY A 161 -11.93 -0.02 2.66
C GLY A 161 -12.35 -1.47 2.35
N PRO A 162 -13.64 -1.71 2.04
CA PRO A 162 -14.15 -3.06 1.77
C PRO A 162 -13.42 -3.80 0.65
N GLU A 163 -12.85 -3.06 -0.33
CA GLU A 163 -12.10 -3.69 -1.42
C GLU A 163 -10.77 -4.31 -0.94
N LYS A 164 -10.12 -3.74 0.09
CA LYS A 164 -8.98 -4.38 0.76
C LYS A 164 -9.37 -5.77 1.28
N VAL A 165 -10.49 -5.85 2.00
CA VAL A 165 -10.98 -7.11 2.58
C VAL A 165 -11.32 -8.12 1.50
N ARG A 166 -12.09 -7.71 0.48
CA ARG A 166 -12.46 -8.60 -0.62
C ARG A 166 -11.23 -9.25 -1.27
N ARG A 167 -10.25 -8.43 -1.69
CA ARG A 167 -9.02 -8.93 -2.31
C ARG A 167 -8.16 -9.76 -1.36
N LEU A 168 -8.10 -9.37 -0.10
CA LEU A 168 -7.35 -10.10 0.92
C LEU A 168 -7.98 -11.46 1.21
N GLN A 169 -9.32 -11.57 1.27
CA GLN A 169 -10.03 -12.84 1.42
C GLN A 169 -9.82 -13.75 0.20
N ASP A 170 -9.88 -13.20 -1.01
CA ASP A 170 -9.58 -13.93 -2.24
C ASP A 170 -8.15 -14.51 -2.23
N PHE A 171 -7.19 -13.75 -1.70
CA PHE A 171 -5.79 -14.17 -1.53
C PHE A 171 -5.64 -15.25 -0.44
N LEU A 172 -6.24 -15.04 0.73
CA LEU A 172 -6.12 -15.93 1.90
C LEU A 172 -6.76 -17.30 1.68
N ARG A 173 -7.79 -17.39 0.83
CA ARG A 173 -8.52 -18.65 0.53
C ARG A 173 -8.94 -19.42 1.79
N GLY A 174 -9.45 -18.70 2.78
CA GLY A 174 -9.89 -19.26 4.05
C GLY A 174 -8.78 -19.44 5.10
N GLN A 175 -7.53 -19.12 4.79
CA GLN A 175 -6.48 -19.10 5.80
C GLN A 175 -6.67 -17.93 6.79
N PRO A 176 -6.33 -18.12 8.08
CA PRO A 176 -6.55 -17.09 9.09
C PRO A 176 -5.59 -15.90 8.92
N LEU A 177 -6.16 -14.69 9.06
CA LEU A 177 -5.38 -13.46 9.23
C LEU A 177 -5.11 -13.26 10.72
N LEU A 178 -3.86 -13.45 11.12
CA LEU A 178 -3.49 -13.35 12.53
C LEU A 178 -3.34 -11.89 12.98
N TRP A 179 -2.62 -11.07 12.20
CA TRP A 179 -2.40 -9.66 12.49
C TRP A 179 -2.72 -8.80 11.28
N ALA A 180 -3.21 -7.58 11.54
CA ALA A 180 -3.30 -6.53 10.54
C ALA A 180 -2.82 -5.20 11.12
N TYR A 181 -2.10 -4.44 10.31
CA TYR A 181 -1.54 -3.13 10.64
C TYR A 181 -2.08 -2.09 9.66
N GLY A 182 -2.68 -1.03 10.18
CA GLY A 182 -3.27 0.05 9.39
C GLY A 182 -3.36 1.34 10.17
N ASN A 183 -3.61 2.48 9.51
CA ASN A 183 -3.61 3.80 10.13
C ASN A 183 -4.83 4.65 9.80
N SER A 184 -5.63 4.25 8.84
CA SER A 184 -6.66 5.09 8.26
C SER A 184 -8.02 4.41 8.21
N ARG A 185 -9.08 5.20 7.94
CA ARG A 185 -10.42 4.66 7.69
C ARG A 185 -10.43 3.61 6.58
N GLY A 186 -9.50 3.71 5.62
CA GLY A 186 -9.38 2.73 4.54
C GLY A 186 -8.87 1.36 4.98
N ASP A 187 -8.46 1.22 6.24
CA ASP A 187 -7.92 -0.01 6.81
C ASP A 187 -8.87 -0.65 7.83
N ALA A 188 -9.94 0.06 8.21
CA ALA A 188 -10.81 -0.35 9.32
C ALA A 188 -11.33 -1.78 9.13
N GLU A 189 -11.89 -2.09 7.96
CA GLU A 189 -12.47 -3.40 7.68
C GLU A 189 -11.39 -4.50 7.59
N MET A 190 -10.17 -4.16 7.12
CA MET A 190 -9.03 -5.09 7.12
C MET A 190 -8.56 -5.38 8.55
N LEU A 191 -8.55 -4.36 9.40
CA LEU A 191 -8.21 -4.51 10.81
C LEU A 191 -9.25 -5.36 11.55
N ASP A 192 -10.54 -5.15 11.27
CA ASP A 192 -11.64 -5.94 11.86
C ASP A 192 -11.61 -7.42 11.43
N LEU A 193 -11.05 -7.73 10.26
CA LEU A 193 -10.88 -9.11 9.79
C LEU A 193 -9.80 -9.88 10.59
N ALA A 194 -8.81 -9.18 11.16
CA ALA A 194 -7.67 -9.80 11.81
C ALA A 194 -7.99 -10.21 13.25
N ALA A 195 -7.44 -11.36 13.69
CA ALA A 195 -7.52 -11.76 15.08
C ALA A 195 -6.88 -10.73 16.03
N ARG A 196 -5.89 -9.98 15.55
CA ARG A 196 -5.13 -8.98 16.33
C ARG A 196 -4.92 -7.71 15.49
N PRO A 197 -5.88 -6.78 15.48
CA PRO A 197 -5.74 -5.50 14.80
C PRO A 197 -4.77 -4.57 15.53
N VAL A 198 -3.96 -3.83 14.78
CA VAL A 198 -3.03 -2.83 15.31
C VAL A 198 -3.18 -1.53 14.53
N TRP A 199 -3.73 -0.52 15.20
CA TRP A 199 -3.78 0.84 14.68
C TRP A 199 -2.43 1.52 14.84
N ILE A 200 -1.92 2.07 13.74
CA ILE A 200 -0.66 2.81 13.69
C ILE A 200 -0.98 4.31 13.67
N GLY A 201 -0.20 5.09 14.39
CA GLY A 201 -0.38 6.54 14.45
C GLY A 201 0.93 7.27 14.74
N PRO A 202 0.89 8.60 14.91
CA PRO A 202 2.06 9.42 15.20
C PRO A 202 2.93 8.94 16.37
N PRO A 203 2.37 8.40 17.47
CA PRO A 203 3.19 7.87 18.57
C PRO A 203 4.12 6.72 18.12
N GLN A 204 3.61 5.75 17.34
CA GLN A 204 4.40 4.63 16.85
C GLN A 204 5.49 5.08 15.88
N HIS A 205 5.19 6.07 15.03
CA HIS A 205 6.19 6.66 14.13
C HIS A 205 7.29 7.42 14.87
N ARG A 206 7.02 7.89 16.09
CA ARG A 206 7.98 8.59 16.96
C ARG A 206 8.74 7.65 17.90
N GLY A 207 8.59 6.32 17.71
CA GLY A 207 9.32 5.31 18.48
C GLY A 207 8.57 4.74 19.67
N GLN A 208 7.28 5.06 19.87
CA GLN A 208 6.48 4.38 20.88
C GLN A 208 6.39 2.88 20.53
N LYS A 209 6.59 2.04 21.54
CA LYS A 209 6.56 0.58 21.36
C LYS A 209 5.20 0.10 20.86
N LEU A 210 5.24 -0.78 19.87
CA LEU A 210 4.07 -1.55 19.46
C LEU A 210 3.75 -2.64 20.50
N PRO A 211 2.49 -3.13 20.55
CA PRO A 211 2.13 -4.25 21.42
C PRO A 211 3.07 -5.43 21.20
N PRO A 212 3.48 -6.14 22.28
CA PRO A 212 4.35 -7.30 22.12
C PRO A 212 3.67 -8.38 21.25
N LEU A 213 4.47 -9.09 20.45
CA LEU A 213 3.98 -10.29 19.78
C LEU A 213 3.85 -11.38 20.82
N VAL A 214 2.61 -11.72 21.17
CA VAL A 214 2.32 -12.84 22.06
C VAL A 214 2.62 -14.12 21.30
N SER A 215 3.25 -15.10 21.97
CA SER A 215 3.47 -16.44 21.42
C SER A 215 2.14 -17.03 20.97
N THR A 216 2.10 -17.57 19.76
CA THR A 216 0.98 -18.41 19.31
C THR A 216 1.36 -19.83 19.66
N ASP A 217 1.13 -20.20 20.92
CA ASP A 217 1.11 -21.59 21.33
C ASP A 217 -0.26 -22.20 21.01
#